data_71f3213161d1be219ba97d7a5b45ea9c
#
_entry.id   71f3213161d1be219ba97d7a5b45ea9c
#
_cell.length_a   1.000
_cell.length_b   1.000
_cell.length_c   1.000
_cell.angle_alpha   90.00
_cell.angle_beta   90.00
_cell.angle_gamma   90.00
#
_symmetry.space_group_name_H-M   'P 1'
#
loop_
_entity.id
_entity.type
_entity.pdbx_description
1 polymer ?
#
loop_
_entity_poly.entity_id
_entity_poly.type
_entity_poly.pdbx_seq_one_letter_code
_entity_poly.pdbx_strand_id
1 'polypeptide(L)'
;MTDRLCQVELTASFLERLDAVEEFLAGADAHFAYDDLLAELRATVFPNLRRFPRMGRRYLEQPPRSAEALTLLAQLPAGAADALREYLSGDYLILYTEVESTVYLLSIRHHRQLSFSFARP
;
A
#
# COMPACT_ATOMS: atom_id res chain seq x y z
N MET A 1 16.63 19.29 -17.12
CA MET A 1 15.97 19.31 -15.84
C MET A 1 16.07 17.96 -15.15
N THR A 2 16.43 17.96 -13.92
CA THR A 2 16.60 16.73 -13.19
C THR A 2 15.30 16.36 -12.50
N ASP A 3 14.84 15.15 -12.73
CA ASP A 3 13.65 14.66 -12.04
C ASP A 3 13.97 14.48 -10.57
N ARG A 4 13.13 15.05 -9.73
CA ARG A 4 13.26 14.81 -8.32
C ARG A 4 12.57 13.50 -7.96
N LEU A 5 13.32 12.61 -7.36
CA LEU A 5 12.73 11.40 -6.85
C LEU A 5 12.09 11.69 -5.51
N CYS A 6 10.89 11.17 -5.32
CA CYS A 6 10.24 11.22 -4.03
C CYS A 6 10.90 10.25 -3.07
N GLN A 7 10.74 10.51 -1.80
CA GLN A 7 11.12 9.54 -0.78
C GLN A 7 9.94 8.58 -0.58
N VAL A 8 10.24 7.35 -0.19
CA VAL A 8 9.22 6.37 0.12
C VAL A 8 9.35 6.02 1.60
N GLU A 9 8.26 6.17 2.34
CA GLU A 9 8.20 5.81 3.74
C GLU A 9 7.18 4.71 3.96
N LEU A 10 7.59 3.68 4.69
CA LEU A 10 6.70 2.58 5.06
C LEU A 10 6.14 2.90 6.44
N THR A 11 4.84 3.14 6.50
CA THR A 11 4.21 3.41 7.79
C THR A 11 4.14 2.14 8.63
N ALA A 12 3.96 2.30 9.93
CA ALA A 12 3.81 1.16 10.82
C ALA A 12 2.67 0.26 10.39
N SER A 13 1.58 0.86 9.92
CA SER A 13 0.44 0.09 9.45
C SER A 13 0.76 -0.71 8.19
N PHE A 14 1.55 -0.15 7.27
CA PHE A 14 1.97 -0.89 6.09
C PHE A 14 2.77 -2.12 6.51
N LEU A 15 3.69 -1.95 7.46
CA LEU A 15 4.52 -3.05 7.93
C LEU A 15 3.69 -4.12 8.61
N GLU A 16 2.69 -3.73 9.40
CA GLU A 16 1.79 -4.69 10.02
C GLU A 16 0.99 -5.46 8.98
N ARG A 17 0.51 -4.78 7.95
CA ARG A 17 -0.22 -5.44 6.87
C ARG A 17 0.68 -6.34 6.05
N LEU A 18 1.93 -5.96 5.88
CA LEU A 18 2.90 -6.80 5.19
C LEU A 18 3.12 -8.10 5.97
N ASP A 19 3.21 -8.01 7.29
CA ASP A 19 3.31 -9.20 8.15
C ASP A 19 2.06 -10.08 8.00
N ALA A 20 0.89 -9.48 7.91
CA ALA A 20 -0.35 -10.21 7.72
C ALA A 20 -0.37 -10.95 6.37
N VAL A 21 0.21 -10.35 5.34
CA VAL A 21 0.34 -11.01 4.04
C VAL A 21 1.26 -12.22 4.18
N GLU A 22 2.37 -12.08 4.91
CA GLU A 22 3.27 -13.19 5.14
C GLU A 22 2.56 -14.36 5.82
N GLU A 23 1.78 -14.07 6.85
CA GLU A 23 1.02 -15.11 7.54
C GLU A 23 -0.01 -15.76 6.63
N PHE A 24 -0.68 -14.96 5.82
CA PHE A 24 -1.67 -15.46 4.88
C PHE A 24 -1.03 -16.43 3.89
N LEU A 25 0.13 -16.05 3.34
CA LEU A 25 0.82 -16.89 2.37
C LEU A 25 1.37 -18.16 3.02
N ALA A 26 1.85 -18.05 4.24
CA ALA A 26 2.32 -19.22 4.98
C ALA A 26 1.17 -20.20 5.23
N GLY A 27 0.00 -19.69 5.58
CA GLY A 27 -1.17 -20.52 5.79
C GLY A 27 -1.66 -21.20 4.52
N ALA A 28 -1.37 -20.60 3.37
CA ALA A 28 -1.71 -21.16 2.06
C ALA A 28 -0.58 -22.02 1.49
N ASP A 29 0.46 -22.27 2.28
CA ASP A 29 1.63 -23.06 1.87
C ASP A 29 2.35 -22.42 0.68
N ALA A 30 2.44 -21.11 0.68
CA ALA A 30 3.02 -20.34 -0.41
C ALA A 30 4.08 -19.36 0.09
N HIS A 31 4.99 -19.82 0.92
CA HIS A 31 6.06 -18.98 1.49
C HIS A 31 6.89 -18.30 0.42
N PHE A 32 7.15 -18.98 -0.69
CA PHE A 32 7.97 -18.43 -1.77
C PHE A 32 7.34 -17.16 -2.37
N ALA A 33 6.01 -17.07 -2.31
CA ALA A 33 5.33 -15.90 -2.87
C ALA A 33 5.61 -14.63 -2.04
N TYR A 34 5.91 -14.78 -0.77
CA TYR A 34 6.26 -13.63 0.05
C TYR A 34 7.63 -13.08 -0.36
N ASP A 35 8.60 -13.96 -0.59
CA ASP A 35 9.91 -13.52 -1.06
C ASP A 35 9.80 -12.84 -2.42
N ASP A 36 8.96 -13.36 -3.29
CA ASP A 36 8.71 -12.74 -4.58
C ASP A 36 8.09 -11.36 -4.43
N LEU A 37 7.16 -11.22 -3.48
CA LEU A 37 6.55 -9.92 -3.20
C LEU A 37 7.60 -8.92 -2.72
N LEU A 38 8.46 -9.31 -1.80
CA LEU A 38 9.49 -8.41 -1.30
C LEU A 38 10.44 -7.98 -2.42
N ALA A 39 10.79 -8.91 -3.29
CA ALA A 39 11.65 -8.61 -4.43
C ALA A 39 10.96 -7.62 -5.38
N GLU A 40 9.68 -7.82 -5.64
CA GLU A 40 8.91 -6.93 -6.51
C GLU A 40 8.78 -5.53 -5.91
N LEU A 41 8.54 -5.44 -4.61
CA LEU A 41 8.46 -4.15 -3.95
C LEU A 41 9.76 -3.35 -4.13
N ARG A 42 10.90 -4.01 -3.92
CA ARG A 42 12.20 -3.35 -4.04
C ARG A 42 12.59 -3.04 -5.48
N ALA A 43 12.31 -3.96 -6.38
CA ALA A 43 12.78 -3.82 -7.77
C ALA A 43 11.86 -2.95 -8.61
N THR A 44 10.58 -2.92 -8.32
CA THR A 44 9.59 -2.29 -9.20
C THR A 44 8.74 -1.25 -8.49
N VAL A 45 8.09 -1.64 -7.40
CA VAL A 45 7.07 -0.77 -6.78
C VAL A 45 7.69 0.49 -6.19
N PHE A 46 8.68 0.34 -5.34
CA PHE A 46 9.29 1.52 -4.70
C PHE A 46 9.94 2.44 -5.72
N PRO A 47 10.75 1.94 -6.67
CA PRO A 47 11.32 2.83 -7.68
C PRO A 47 10.27 3.53 -8.52
N ASN A 48 9.20 2.85 -8.89
CA ASN A 48 8.14 3.45 -9.68
C ASN A 48 7.43 4.56 -8.91
N LEU A 49 7.12 4.33 -7.64
CA LEU A 49 6.45 5.34 -6.83
C LEU A 49 7.34 6.53 -6.53
N ARG A 50 8.65 6.30 -6.42
CA ARG A 50 9.60 7.41 -6.23
C ARG A 50 9.66 8.30 -7.44
N ARG A 51 9.55 7.72 -8.64
CA ARG A 51 9.61 8.48 -9.88
C ARG A 51 8.26 9.01 -10.32
N PHE A 52 7.20 8.22 -10.12
CA PHE A 52 5.85 8.55 -10.57
C PHE A 52 4.86 8.39 -9.42
N PRO A 53 4.90 9.30 -8.43
CA PRO A 53 4.07 9.12 -7.23
C PRO A 53 2.57 9.16 -7.51
N ARG A 54 2.16 9.66 -8.66
CA ARG A 54 0.74 9.75 -9.00
C ARG A 54 0.30 8.70 -10.00
N MET A 55 1.10 7.66 -10.20
CA MET A 55 0.78 6.62 -11.17
C MET A 55 -0.38 5.74 -10.74
N GLY A 56 -0.64 5.61 -9.45
CA GLY A 56 -1.75 4.84 -8.96
C GLY A 56 -3.07 5.57 -9.18
N ARG A 57 -4.19 4.81 -9.19
CA ARG A 57 -5.52 5.40 -9.30
C ARG A 57 -5.86 6.15 -8.04
N ARG A 58 -6.61 7.22 -8.18
CA ARG A 58 -7.16 7.87 -7.01
C ARG A 58 -8.07 6.89 -6.27
N TYR A 59 -7.87 6.81 -4.98
CA TYR A 59 -8.67 5.94 -4.15
C TYR A 59 -10.01 6.60 -3.92
N LEU A 60 -10.99 6.11 -4.60
CA LEU A 60 -12.40 6.44 -4.45
C LEU A 60 -12.78 7.85 -4.05
N GLU A 61 -13.92 8.25 -4.50
CA GLU A 61 -14.54 9.49 -4.10
C GLU A 61 -14.98 9.43 -2.64
N GLN A 62 -15.08 8.25 -2.06
CA GLN A 62 -15.54 8.12 -0.69
C GLN A 62 -14.37 8.02 0.28
N PRO A 63 -14.43 8.74 1.38
CA PRO A 63 -13.37 8.65 2.38
C PRO A 63 -13.37 7.27 3.04
N PRO A 64 -12.22 6.84 3.56
CA PRO A 64 -12.13 5.58 4.28
C PRO A 64 -13.09 5.57 5.46
N ARG A 65 -13.74 4.42 5.67
CA ARG A 65 -14.72 4.29 6.75
C ARG A 65 -14.22 3.50 7.94
N SER A 66 -13.16 2.73 7.75
CA SER A 66 -12.67 1.93 8.87
C SER A 66 -11.99 2.83 9.89
N ALA A 67 -12.15 2.48 11.16
CA ALA A 67 -11.49 3.21 12.24
C ALA A 67 -9.98 3.16 12.09
N GLU A 68 -9.46 2.04 11.61
CA GLU A 68 -8.05 1.88 11.38
C GLU A 68 -7.53 2.87 10.34
N ALA A 69 -8.23 2.98 9.21
CA ALA A 69 -7.83 3.90 8.16
C ALA A 69 -7.90 5.34 8.62
N LEU A 70 -8.94 5.69 9.37
CA LEU A 70 -9.09 7.05 9.89
C LEU A 70 -7.97 7.38 10.87
N THR A 71 -7.61 6.44 11.73
CA THR A 71 -6.52 6.63 12.68
C THR A 71 -5.20 6.85 11.96
N LEU A 72 -4.96 6.08 10.91
CA LEU A 72 -3.77 6.22 10.11
C LEU A 72 -3.68 7.57 9.45
N LEU A 73 -4.78 8.00 8.84
CA LEU A 73 -4.80 9.28 8.15
C LEU A 73 -4.63 10.44 9.11
N ALA A 74 -5.10 10.29 10.34
CA ALA A 74 -4.96 11.33 11.35
C ALA A 74 -3.50 11.53 11.74
N GLN A 75 -2.64 10.54 11.53
CA GLN A 75 -1.21 10.64 11.84
C GLN A 75 -0.39 11.22 10.71
N LEU A 76 -1.00 11.45 9.56
CA LEU A 76 -0.32 11.96 8.38
C LEU A 76 -0.49 13.46 8.26
N PRO A 77 0.37 14.13 7.49
CA PRO A 77 0.22 15.56 7.25
C PRO A 77 -1.13 15.91 6.66
N ALA A 78 -1.53 17.15 6.83
CA ALA A 78 -2.79 17.64 6.30
C ALA A 78 -2.85 17.45 4.79
N GLY A 79 -4.02 17.06 4.28
CA GLY A 79 -4.22 16.85 2.86
C GLY A 79 -3.97 15.43 2.39
N ALA A 80 -3.39 14.59 3.23
CA ALA A 80 -3.06 13.22 2.84
C ALA A 80 -4.30 12.42 2.44
N ALA A 81 -5.42 12.63 3.14
CA ALA A 81 -6.64 11.91 2.86
C ALA A 81 -7.16 12.17 1.45
N ASP A 82 -6.98 13.40 0.97
CA ASP A 82 -7.48 13.79 -0.36
C ASP A 82 -6.60 13.25 -1.48
N ALA A 83 -5.39 12.82 -1.14
CA ALA A 83 -4.42 12.37 -2.12
C ALA A 83 -4.21 10.86 -2.09
N LEU A 84 -5.15 10.12 -1.50
CA LEU A 84 -5.05 8.66 -1.45
C LEU A 84 -5.09 8.04 -2.84
N ARG A 85 -4.21 7.09 -3.06
CA ARG A 85 -4.12 6.37 -4.32
C ARG A 85 -3.93 4.88 -4.10
N GLU A 86 -4.35 4.11 -5.09
CA GLU A 86 -4.19 2.66 -5.11
C GLU A 86 -3.20 2.27 -6.19
N TYR A 87 -2.33 1.35 -5.87
CA TYR A 87 -1.39 0.78 -6.83
C TYR A 87 -1.62 -0.73 -6.88
N LEU A 88 -1.89 -1.24 -8.07
CA LEU A 88 -2.05 -2.68 -8.26
C LEU A 88 -0.72 -3.26 -8.73
N SER A 89 -0.22 -4.23 -8.01
CA SER A 89 1.01 -4.93 -8.37
C SER A 89 0.71 -6.44 -8.32
N GLY A 90 0.51 -7.04 -9.48
CA GLY A 90 0.13 -8.44 -9.53
C GLY A 90 -1.15 -8.69 -8.74
N ASP A 91 -1.04 -9.55 -7.75
CA ASP A 91 -2.19 -9.91 -6.91
C ASP A 91 -2.36 -9.02 -5.69
N TYR A 92 -1.58 -7.94 -5.61
CA TYR A 92 -1.57 -7.09 -4.41
C TYR A 92 -2.10 -5.72 -4.69
N LEU A 93 -2.80 -5.19 -3.71
CA LEU A 93 -3.31 -3.83 -3.75
C LEU A 93 -2.58 -3.03 -2.68
N ILE A 94 -1.97 -1.93 -3.09
CA ILE A 94 -1.22 -1.06 -2.19
C ILE A 94 -1.92 0.28 -2.10
N LEU A 95 -2.18 0.70 -0.88
CA LEU A 95 -2.78 2.01 -0.62
C LEU A 95 -1.65 2.95 -0.19
N TYR A 96 -1.59 4.11 -0.81
CA TYR A 96 -0.53 5.07 -0.52
C TYR A 96 -1.02 6.50 -0.74
N THR A 97 -0.23 7.45 -0.26
CA THR A 97 -0.47 8.85 -0.52
C THR A 97 0.87 9.56 -0.70
N GLU A 98 0.84 10.71 -1.34
CA GLU A 98 2.04 11.52 -1.51
C GLU A 98 1.78 12.89 -0.90
N VAL A 99 2.72 13.33 -0.04
CA VAL A 99 2.67 14.64 0.57
C VAL A 99 4.07 15.22 0.52
N GLU A 100 4.22 16.39 -0.11
CA GLU A 100 5.49 17.12 -0.15
C GLU A 100 6.67 16.25 -0.57
N SER A 101 6.50 15.54 -1.67
CA SER A 101 7.54 14.69 -2.27
C SER A 101 7.91 13.46 -1.44
N THR A 102 7.04 13.07 -0.52
CA THR A 102 7.20 11.82 0.22
C THR A 102 5.99 10.94 -0.05
N VAL A 103 6.25 9.72 -0.46
CA VAL A 103 5.20 8.72 -0.67
C VAL A 103 5.10 7.88 0.61
N TYR A 104 3.94 7.90 1.23
CA TYR A 104 3.67 7.12 2.43
C TYR A 104 2.87 5.89 2.05
N LEU A 105 3.45 4.72 2.24
CA LEU A 105 2.74 3.47 2.01
C LEU A 105 1.94 3.14 3.26
N LEU A 106 0.64 3.00 3.09
CA LEU A 106 -0.29 2.89 4.21
C LEU A 106 -0.79 1.48 4.46
N SER A 107 -1.00 0.71 3.39
CA SER A 107 -1.55 -0.63 3.52
C SER A 107 -1.21 -1.46 2.30
N ILE A 108 -1.19 -2.77 2.48
CA ILE A 108 -1.04 -3.71 1.38
C ILE A 108 -1.92 -4.92 1.67
N ARG A 109 -2.56 -5.45 0.63
CA ARG A 109 -3.42 -6.63 0.76
C ARG A 109 -3.26 -7.50 -0.46
N HIS A 110 -3.27 -8.80 -0.24
CA HIS A 110 -3.43 -9.76 -1.33
C HIS A 110 -4.91 -9.76 -1.71
N HIS A 111 -5.22 -9.82 -2.99
CA HIS A 111 -6.62 -9.74 -3.42
C HIS A 111 -7.48 -10.87 -2.83
N ARG A 112 -6.88 -12.02 -2.58
CA ARG A 112 -7.60 -13.14 -1.94
C ARG A 112 -7.94 -12.87 -0.50
N GLN A 113 -7.07 -12.13 0.22
CA GLN A 113 -7.40 -11.71 1.58
C GLN A 113 -8.65 -10.85 1.57
N LEU A 114 -8.70 -9.90 0.64
CA LEU A 114 -9.83 -9.01 0.53
C LEU A 114 -11.11 -9.77 0.19
N SER A 115 -11.04 -10.65 -0.80
CA SER A 115 -12.18 -11.47 -1.19
C SER A 115 -12.62 -12.38 -0.07
N PHE A 116 -11.67 -12.99 0.62
CA PHE A 116 -11.96 -13.89 1.70
C PHE A 116 -12.66 -13.17 2.85
N SER A 117 -12.21 -11.96 3.16
CA SER A 117 -12.82 -11.15 4.22
C SER A 117 -14.28 -10.84 3.91
N PHE A 118 -14.61 -10.58 2.65
CA PHE A 118 -15.98 -10.31 2.25
C PHE A 118 -16.84 -11.56 2.24
N ALA A 119 -16.26 -12.70 2.01
CA ALA A 119 -16.97 -13.95 1.95
C ALA A 119 -17.40 -14.45 3.34
N ARG A 120 -16.83 -13.94 4.39
CA ARG A 120 -17.14 -14.37 5.76
C ARG A 120 -18.24 -13.50 6.32
N PRO A 121 -19.28 -14.16 6.85
CA PRO A 121 -20.37 -13.41 7.48
C PRO A 121 -19.93 -12.74 8.77
#